data_48de5597e79849a44832e333cb974e3a
#
_entry.id   48de5597e79849a44832e333cb974e3a
#
_cell.length_a   1.000
_cell.length_b   1.000
_cell.length_c   1.000
_cell.angle_alpha   90.00
_cell.angle_beta   90.00
_cell.angle_gamma   90.00
#
_symmetry.space_group_name_H-M   'P 1'
#
loop_
_entity.id
_entity.type
_entity.pdbx_description
1 polymer ?
#
loop_
_entity_poly.entity_id
_entity_poly.type
_entity_poly.pdbx_seq_one_letter_code
_entity_poly.pdbx_strand_id
1 'polypeptide(L)'
;MRDRHDLARLQEALRPTDSTPLTGVLHAFDRIERLDAALQRAHYDVLVIEPTDAAGQPTESMIRSIRERFPRLSVLGHVVMKPGMSSHVLSFARAGVHELIVAGIDDSVLVLRHALQLASRRCLAEEVFSEIRASLPREAANLVRYCLEHASEAPTIDDISRALGVHRRTLVNRMQNEMLPPPSELWAWSRVLLAARYLEMPGRSVEWVALTVGYPSANALRNALKKYTGLVPSELREDDGFARATLAFRAALLATSRHIGPLMKPAVALVRMQRTPPAGAESHVPVRRAV
;
A
#
# COMPACT_ATOMS: atom_id res chain seq x y z
N MET A 1 8.37 -6.16 -21.51
CA MET A 1 7.81 -7.41 -22.05
C MET A 1 7.89 -7.36 -23.55
N ARG A 2 8.51 -8.38 -24.14
CA ARG A 2 8.80 -8.44 -25.59
C ARG A 2 7.71 -9.16 -26.36
N ASP A 3 6.95 -10.04 -25.68
CA ASP A 3 5.89 -10.82 -26.32
C ASP A 3 4.55 -10.08 -26.26
N ARG A 4 3.92 -9.90 -27.43
CA ARG A 4 2.59 -9.32 -27.53
C ARG A 4 1.52 -10.18 -26.84
N HIS A 5 1.77 -11.49 -26.77
CA HIS A 5 0.86 -12.44 -26.13
C HIS A 5 0.83 -12.25 -24.61
N ASP A 6 1.99 -12.06 -23.98
CA ASP A 6 2.10 -11.79 -22.55
C ASP A 6 1.47 -10.44 -22.16
N LEU A 7 1.65 -9.42 -23.01
CA LEU A 7 0.97 -8.12 -22.81
C LEU A 7 -0.55 -8.27 -22.89
N ALA A 8 -1.07 -9.04 -23.86
CA ALA A 8 -2.50 -9.29 -24.00
C ALA A 8 -3.08 -10.03 -22.77
N ARG A 9 -2.35 -11.02 -22.24
CA ARG A 9 -2.74 -11.73 -20.99
C ARG A 9 -2.77 -10.80 -19.79
N LEU A 10 -1.78 -9.91 -19.62
CA LEU A 10 -1.79 -8.91 -18.56
C LEU A 10 -2.97 -7.93 -18.72
N GLN A 11 -3.27 -7.48 -19.92
CA GLN A 11 -4.43 -6.64 -20.19
C GLN A 11 -5.73 -7.36 -19.83
N GLU A 12 -5.86 -8.64 -20.16
CA GLU A 12 -7.00 -9.46 -19.80
C GLU A 12 -7.12 -9.65 -18.27
N ALA A 13 -5.98 -9.85 -17.58
CA ALA A 13 -5.94 -9.94 -16.13
C ALA A 13 -6.39 -8.66 -15.41
N LEU A 14 -6.23 -7.50 -16.04
CA LEU A 14 -6.67 -6.19 -15.52
C LEU A 14 -8.13 -5.86 -15.83
N ARG A 15 -8.84 -6.68 -16.62
CA ARG A 15 -10.27 -6.46 -16.86
C ARG A 15 -11.07 -6.73 -15.58
N PRO A 16 -12.04 -5.84 -15.26
CA PRO A 16 -12.89 -6.05 -14.09
C PRO A 16 -13.73 -7.32 -14.26
N THR A 17 -13.95 -8.02 -13.17
CA THR A 17 -14.89 -9.16 -13.08
C THR A 17 -15.81 -8.92 -11.91
N ASP A 18 -16.98 -9.59 -11.87
CA ASP A 18 -17.95 -9.45 -10.78
C ASP A 18 -17.38 -9.77 -9.40
N SER A 19 -16.40 -10.68 -9.36
CA SER A 19 -15.70 -11.08 -8.12
C SER A 19 -14.49 -10.23 -7.79
N THR A 20 -13.98 -9.40 -8.73
CA THR A 20 -12.72 -8.68 -8.55
C THR A 20 -12.73 -7.34 -9.27
N PRO A 21 -12.89 -6.21 -8.55
CA PRO A 21 -12.86 -4.88 -9.13
C PRO A 21 -11.41 -4.39 -9.36
N LEU A 22 -10.50 -5.28 -9.81
CA LEU A 22 -9.18 -4.85 -10.24
C LEU A 22 -9.34 -4.15 -11.58
N THR A 23 -9.24 -2.83 -11.58
CA THR A 23 -9.21 -2.02 -12.79
C THR A 23 -7.87 -1.33 -12.86
N GLY A 24 -7.21 -1.41 -14.00
CA GLY A 24 -5.92 -0.76 -14.19
C GLY A 24 -5.67 -0.49 -15.66
N VAL A 25 -4.80 0.46 -15.94
CA VAL A 25 -4.32 0.77 -17.29
C VAL A 25 -2.89 0.23 -17.40
N LEU A 26 -2.65 -0.61 -18.40
CA LEU A 26 -1.34 -1.13 -18.72
C LEU A 26 -0.58 -0.15 -19.63
N HIS A 27 0.55 0.34 -19.16
CA HIS A 27 1.48 1.12 -19.97
C HIS A 27 2.70 0.28 -20.26
N ALA A 28 3.01 0.04 -21.52
CA ALA A 28 4.17 -0.72 -21.95
C ALA A 28 5.31 0.23 -22.38
N PHE A 29 6.53 -0.05 -21.93
CA PHE A 29 7.72 0.72 -22.23
C PHE A 29 8.77 -0.19 -22.89
N ASP A 30 9.36 0.29 -23.97
CA ASP A 30 10.44 -0.37 -24.72
C ASP A 30 11.84 0.08 -24.28
N ARG A 31 11.91 1.23 -23.57
CA ARG A 31 13.16 1.86 -23.13
C ARG A 31 13.08 2.25 -21.67
N ILE A 32 14.19 2.09 -20.98
CA ILE A 32 14.35 2.40 -19.55
C ILE A 32 14.11 3.89 -19.26
N GLU A 33 14.61 4.76 -20.14
CA GLU A 33 14.47 6.22 -19.96
C GLU A 33 12.99 6.67 -20.00
N ARG A 34 12.18 6.01 -20.84
CA ARG A 34 10.73 6.27 -20.91
C ARG A 34 10.00 5.76 -19.67
N LEU A 35 10.40 4.59 -19.17
CA LEU A 35 9.87 4.05 -17.91
C LEU A 35 10.20 5.00 -16.75
N ASP A 36 11.46 5.44 -16.63
CA ASP A 36 11.89 6.35 -15.56
C ASP A 36 11.14 7.69 -15.62
N ALA A 37 11.00 8.28 -16.80
CA ALA A 37 10.23 9.49 -17.00
C ALA A 37 8.73 9.31 -16.65
N ALA A 38 8.16 8.14 -16.92
CA ALA A 38 6.77 7.84 -16.55
C ALA A 38 6.61 7.73 -15.03
N LEU A 39 7.51 7.01 -14.36
CA LEU A 39 7.50 6.85 -12.90
C LEU A 39 7.67 8.18 -12.14
N GLN A 40 8.34 9.16 -12.75
CA GLN A 40 8.46 10.51 -12.17
C GLN A 40 7.20 11.37 -12.35
N ARG A 41 6.41 11.11 -13.39
CA ARG A 41 5.25 11.96 -13.76
C ARG A 41 3.93 11.45 -13.20
N ALA A 42 3.81 10.16 -12.96
CA ALA A 42 2.57 9.54 -12.51
C ALA A 42 2.82 8.45 -11.47
N HIS A 43 1.80 8.19 -10.64
CA HIS A 43 1.82 7.07 -9.70
C HIS A 43 1.49 5.77 -10.44
N TYR A 44 2.34 4.76 -10.20
CA TYR A 44 2.12 3.39 -10.63
C TYR A 44 2.16 2.48 -9.41
N ASP A 45 1.26 1.51 -9.37
CA ASP A 45 1.18 0.56 -8.26
C ASP A 45 2.10 -0.64 -8.47
N VAL A 46 2.21 -1.09 -9.73
CA VAL A 46 2.91 -2.33 -10.07
C VAL A 46 3.79 -2.12 -11.30
N LEU A 47 5.02 -2.56 -11.21
CA LEU A 47 5.94 -2.71 -12.33
C LEU A 47 6.11 -4.20 -12.66
N VAL A 48 5.82 -4.60 -13.89
CA VAL A 48 6.17 -5.92 -14.41
C VAL A 48 7.42 -5.80 -15.27
N ILE A 49 8.47 -6.53 -14.94
CA ILE A 49 9.79 -6.41 -15.58
C ILE A 49 10.41 -7.76 -15.88
N GLU A 50 11.16 -7.85 -16.99
CA GLU A 50 11.94 -9.03 -17.38
C GLU A 50 13.38 -8.94 -16.85
N PRO A 51 14.10 -10.09 -16.71
CA PRO A 51 15.49 -10.11 -16.25
C PRO A 51 16.47 -9.36 -17.16
N THR A 52 16.11 -9.17 -18.43
CA THR A 52 16.92 -8.43 -19.42
C THR A 52 16.06 -7.44 -20.18
N ASP A 53 16.63 -6.29 -20.49
CA ASP A 53 16.00 -5.26 -21.33
C ASP A 53 15.96 -5.66 -22.82
N ALA A 54 15.46 -4.75 -23.67
CA ALA A 54 15.38 -4.97 -25.12
C ALA A 54 16.75 -5.16 -25.80
N ALA A 55 17.82 -4.62 -25.20
CA ALA A 55 19.19 -4.79 -25.67
C ALA A 55 19.89 -6.05 -25.09
N GLY A 56 19.19 -6.83 -24.26
CA GLY A 56 19.74 -8.01 -23.59
C GLY A 56 20.56 -7.69 -22.33
N GLN A 57 20.52 -6.45 -21.85
CA GLN A 57 21.26 -6.03 -20.65
C GLN A 57 20.49 -6.46 -19.39
N PRO A 58 21.21 -6.88 -18.32
CA PRO A 58 20.58 -7.22 -17.05
C PRO A 58 19.85 -6.04 -16.41
N THR A 59 18.67 -6.31 -15.83
CA THR A 59 17.80 -5.25 -15.23
C THR A 59 17.96 -5.12 -13.72
N GLU A 60 18.84 -5.88 -13.06
CA GLU A 60 18.98 -5.91 -11.59
C GLU A 60 19.40 -4.56 -11.00
N SER A 61 20.35 -3.86 -11.64
CA SER A 61 20.78 -2.52 -11.17
C SER A 61 19.66 -1.50 -11.24
N MET A 62 18.86 -1.57 -12.30
CA MET A 62 17.67 -0.73 -12.48
C MET A 62 16.61 -1.02 -11.42
N ILE A 63 16.35 -2.30 -11.14
CA ILE A 63 15.38 -2.69 -10.09
C ILE A 63 15.80 -2.12 -8.74
N ARG A 64 17.08 -2.24 -8.36
CA ARG A 64 17.59 -1.66 -7.11
C ARG A 64 17.38 -0.14 -7.05
N SER A 65 17.74 0.57 -8.12
CA SER A 65 17.53 2.02 -8.22
C SER A 65 16.04 2.41 -8.14
N ILE A 66 15.17 1.68 -8.82
CA ILE A 66 13.71 1.90 -8.76
C ILE A 66 13.19 1.66 -7.33
N ARG A 67 13.64 0.60 -6.66
CA ARG A 67 13.24 0.28 -5.29
C ARG A 67 13.66 1.36 -4.28
N GLU A 68 14.83 1.96 -4.45
CA GLU A 68 15.31 3.06 -3.61
C GLU A 68 14.51 4.35 -3.83
N ARG A 69 14.21 4.66 -5.09
CA ARG A 69 13.51 5.91 -5.46
C ARG A 69 11.99 5.83 -5.33
N PHE A 70 11.42 4.66 -5.54
CA PHE A 70 9.98 4.39 -5.51
C PHE A 70 9.66 3.20 -4.60
N PRO A 71 9.86 3.31 -3.27
CA PRO A 71 9.71 2.19 -2.33
C PRO A 71 8.29 1.61 -2.29
N ARG A 72 7.28 2.40 -2.67
CA ARG A 72 5.87 1.97 -2.74
C ARG A 72 5.57 1.10 -3.95
N LEU A 73 6.34 1.24 -5.05
CA LEU A 73 6.11 0.51 -6.29
C LEU A 73 6.37 -0.99 -6.09
N SER A 74 5.36 -1.81 -6.35
CA SER A 74 5.51 -3.26 -6.29
C SER A 74 6.11 -3.78 -7.59
N VAL A 75 7.19 -4.59 -7.49
CA VAL A 75 7.91 -5.11 -8.65
C VAL A 75 7.61 -6.60 -8.82
N LEU A 76 7.00 -6.97 -9.95
CA LEU A 76 6.79 -8.35 -10.38
C LEU A 76 7.80 -8.70 -11.48
N GLY A 77 8.50 -9.81 -11.32
CA GLY A 77 9.40 -10.34 -12.33
C GLY A 77 8.66 -11.28 -13.28
N HIS A 78 8.73 -11.04 -14.58
CA HIS A 78 8.24 -11.97 -15.60
C HIS A 78 9.42 -12.69 -16.24
N VAL A 79 9.48 -14.01 -16.12
CA VAL A 79 10.65 -14.81 -16.47
C VAL A 79 10.29 -15.92 -17.44
N VAL A 80 10.99 -15.98 -18.58
CA VAL A 80 10.99 -17.14 -19.46
C VAL A 80 12.13 -18.06 -19.04
N MET A 81 11.80 -19.21 -18.44
CA MET A 81 12.81 -20.16 -17.97
C MET A 81 13.49 -20.85 -19.15
N LYS A 82 14.83 -20.79 -19.18
CA LYS A 82 15.68 -21.53 -20.14
C LYS A 82 16.73 -22.31 -19.38
N PRO A 83 17.23 -23.44 -19.93
CA PRO A 83 18.35 -24.17 -19.34
C PRO A 83 19.53 -23.24 -19.06
N GLY A 84 20.14 -23.37 -17.88
CA GLY A 84 21.31 -22.57 -17.47
C GLY A 84 21.00 -21.19 -16.87
N MET A 85 19.72 -20.75 -16.77
CA MET A 85 19.38 -19.42 -16.27
C MET A 85 19.18 -19.32 -14.75
N SER A 86 19.32 -20.42 -14.01
CA SER A 86 18.98 -20.44 -12.57
C SER A 86 19.70 -19.36 -11.74
N SER A 87 21.01 -19.14 -11.99
CA SER A 87 21.79 -18.10 -11.30
C SER A 87 21.33 -16.68 -11.63
N HIS A 88 20.97 -16.42 -12.89
CA HIS A 88 20.46 -15.12 -13.33
C HIS A 88 19.08 -14.83 -12.73
N VAL A 89 18.19 -15.82 -12.72
CA VAL A 89 16.87 -15.69 -12.09
C VAL A 89 17.00 -15.43 -10.59
N LEU A 90 17.93 -16.11 -9.92
CA LEU A 90 18.18 -15.88 -8.49
C LEU A 90 18.75 -14.48 -8.22
N SER A 91 19.68 -14.00 -9.05
CA SER A 91 20.23 -12.64 -8.96
C SER A 91 19.14 -11.59 -9.20
N PHE A 92 18.32 -11.79 -10.23
CA PHE A 92 17.18 -10.96 -10.56
C PHE A 92 16.14 -10.90 -9.40
N ALA A 93 15.78 -12.05 -8.82
CA ALA A 93 14.90 -12.10 -7.66
C ALA A 93 15.47 -11.31 -6.46
N ARG A 94 16.77 -11.46 -6.19
CA ARG A 94 17.47 -10.74 -5.10
C ARG A 94 17.64 -9.24 -5.35
N ALA A 95 17.42 -8.76 -6.55
CA ALA A 95 17.50 -7.32 -6.86
C ALA A 95 16.34 -6.50 -6.24
N GLY A 96 15.31 -7.16 -5.71
CA GLY A 96 14.17 -6.50 -5.07
C GLY A 96 12.84 -6.78 -5.77
N VAL A 97 12.78 -7.86 -6.55
CA VAL A 97 11.53 -8.39 -7.11
C VAL A 97 10.73 -9.02 -5.98
N HIS A 98 9.43 -8.69 -5.90
CA HIS A 98 8.55 -9.19 -4.83
C HIS A 98 7.97 -10.57 -5.15
N GLU A 99 7.72 -10.83 -6.42
CA GLU A 99 7.13 -12.09 -6.89
C GLU A 99 7.61 -12.37 -8.32
N LEU A 100 7.79 -13.65 -8.65
CA LEU A 100 8.17 -14.10 -9.98
C LEU A 100 6.98 -14.77 -10.65
N ILE A 101 6.75 -14.41 -11.90
CA ILE A 101 5.80 -15.03 -12.81
C ILE A 101 6.61 -15.78 -13.85
N VAL A 102 6.48 -17.09 -13.89
CA VAL A 102 7.19 -17.94 -14.85
C VAL A 102 6.29 -18.19 -16.06
N ALA A 103 6.71 -17.69 -17.22
CA ALA A 103 5.99 -17.88 -18.47
C ALA A 103 5.81 -19.37 -18.80
N GLY A 104 4.59 -19.75 -19.21
CA GLY A 104 4.21 -21.13 -19.47
C GLY A 104 3.87 -21.96 -18.23
N ILE A 105 4.04 -21.43 -17.03
CA ILE A 105 3.69 -22.09 -15.75
C ILE A 105 2.66 -21.21 -14.98
N ASP A 106 3.03 -19.97 -14.67
CA ASP A 106 2.26 -19.07 -13.81
C ASP A 106 1.54 -17.96 -14.61
N ASP A 107 1.49 -18.03 -15.91
CA ASP A 107 1.02 -16.97 -16.80
C ASP A 107 -0.44 -17.12 -17.24
N SER A 108 -1.23 -17.95 -16.56
CA SER A 108 -2.67 -17.97 -16.77
C SER A 108 -3.29 -16.64 -16.29
N VAL A 109 -4.36 -16.19 -16.97
CA VAL A 109 -5.05 -14.92 -16.63
C VAL A 109 -5.46 -14.87 -15.16
N LEU A 110 -5.87 -16.01 -14.57
CA LEU A 110 -6.27 -16.09 -13.17
C LEU A 110 -5.08 -15.88 -12.23
N VAL A 111 -3.95 -16.53 -12.48
CA VAL A 111 -2.72 -16.39 -11.68
C VAL A 111 -2.15 -14.98 -11.82
N LEU A 112 -2.09 -14.43 -13.04
CA LEU A 112 -1.66 -13.05 -13.29
C LEU A 112 -2.54 -12.04 -12.55
N ARG A 113 -3.87 -12.23 -12.57
CA ARG A 113 -4.80 -11.39 -11.82
C ARG A 113 -4.53 -11.44 -10.32
N HIS A 114 -4.30 -12.62 -9.77
CA HIS A 114 -3.98 -12.81 -8.37
C HIS A 114 -2.66 -12.11 -7.99
N ALA A 115 -1.60 -12.29 -8.78
CA ALA A 115 -0.31 -11.64 -8.58
C ALA A 115 -0.41 -10.11 -8.63
N LEU A 116 -1.14 -9.56 -9.61
CA LEU A 116 -1.39 -8.12 -9.73
C LEU A 116 -2.19 -7.57 -8.54
N GLN A 117 -3.15 -8.33 -8.00
CA GLN A 117 -3.91 -7.94 -6.81
C GLN A 117 -3.03 -7.90 -5.56
N LEU A 118 -2.20 -8.93 -5.36
CA LEU A 118 -1.25 -8.97 -4.24
C LEU A 118 -0.26 -7.81 -4.33
N ALA A 119 0.25 -7.54 -5.53
CA ALA A 119 1.17 -6.44 -5.77
C ALA A 119 0.53 -5.07 -5.50
N SER A 120 -0.71 -4.85 -5.94
CA SER A 120 -1.46 -3.61 -5.67
C SER A 120 -1.76 -3.43 -4.17
N ARG A 121 -2.13 -4.51 -3.47
CA ARG A 121 -2.31 -4.50 -2.00
C ARG A 121 -1.02 -4.13 -1.27
N ARG A 122 0.12 -4.68 -1.69
CA ARG A 122 1.43 -4.38 -1.12
C ARG A 122 1.81 -2.91 -1.34
N CYS A 123 1.57 -2.37 -2.53
CA CYS A 123 1.75 -0.94 -2.81
C CYS A 123 0.95 -0.06 -1.84
N LEU A 124 -0.33 -0.37 -1.64
CA LEU A 124 -1.18 0.37 -0.71
C LEU A 124 -0.74 0.20 0.75
N ALA A 125 -0.33 -1.00 1.15
CA ALA A 125 0.20 -1.24 2.50
C ALA A 125 1.46 -0.40 2.77
N GLU A 126 2.37 -0.29 1.80
CA GLU A 126 3.57 0.53 1.91
C GLU A 126 3.23 2.04 1.89
N GLU A 127 2.21 2.47 1.15
CA GLU A 127 1.70 3.83 1.18
C GLU A 127 1.19 4.18 2.59
N VAL A 128 0.30 3.36 3.15
CA VAL A 128 -0.21 3.54 4.51
C VAL A 128 0.93 3.51 5.53
N PHE A 129 1.85 2.56 5.41
CA PHE A 129 3.00 2.46 6.31
C PHE A 129 3.86 3.72 6.28
N SER A 130 4.16 4.27 5.10
CA SER A 130 5.00 5.47 4.98
C SER A 130 4.38 6.69 5.66
N GLU A 131 3.04 6.82 5.65
CA GLU A 131 2.33 7.92 6.34
C GLU A 131 2.44 7.83 7.87
N ILE A 132 2.45 6.61 8.42
CA ILE A 132 2.47 6.41 9.87
C ILE A 132 3.85 6.11 10.43
N ARG A 133 4.84 5.78 9.58
CA ARG A 133 6.17 5.32 9.95
C ARG A 133 6.88 6.23 10.96
N ALA A 134 6.79 7.55 10.77
CA ALA A 134 7.42 8.54 11.65
C ALA A 134 6.80 8.57 13.07
N SER A 135 5.58 8.05 13.23
CA SER A 135 4.87 7.99 14.52
C SER A 135 5.11 6.67 15.26
N LEU A 136 5.81 5.70 14.63
CA LEU A 136 6.03 4.37 15.18
C LEU A 136 7.44 4.23 15.73
N PRO A 137 7.61 3.76 16.98
CA PRO A 137 8.86 3.24 17.46
C PRO A 137 9.37 2.09 16.57
N ARG A 138 10.68 1.89 16.56
CA ARG A 138 11.32 0.88 15.69
C ARG A 138 10.73 -0.52 15.86
N GLU A 139 10.45 -0.91 17.10
CA GLU A 139 9.92 -2.24 17.44
C GLU A 139 8.50 -2.45 16.89
N ALA A 140 7.65 -1.42 16.95
CA ALA A 140 6.31 -1.47 16.39
C ALA A 140 6.29 -1.39 14.86
N ALA A 141 7.26 -0.72 14.26
CA ALA A 141 7.29 -0.49 12.82
C ALA A 141 7.29 -1.80 12.01
N ASN A 142 8.11 -2.78 12.40
CA ASN A 142 8.17 -4.08 11.73
C ASN A 142 6.87 -4.87 11.90
N LEU A 143 6.29 -4.83 13.10
CA LEU A 143 4.99 -5.46 13.38
C LEU A 143 3.88 -4.84 12.53
N VAL A 144 3.77 -3.52 12.52
CA VAL A 144 2.72 -2.80 11.78
C VAL A 144 2.86 -3.02 10.28
N ARG A 145 4.09 -2.98 9.74
CA ARG A 145 4.34 -3.29 8.33
C ARG A 145 3.84 -4.69 7.97
N TYR A 146 4.23 -5.69 8.76
CA TYR A 146 3.75 -7.06 8.56
C TYR A 146 2.22 -7.16 8.62
N CYS A 147 1.59 -6.50 9.59
CA CYS A 147 0.14 -6.49 9.73
C CYS A 147 -0.57 -5.82 8.54
N LEU A 148 0.00 -4.75 7.96
CA LEU A 148 -0.54 -4.10 6.78
C LEU A 148 -0.45 -5.00 5.53
N GLU A 149 0.67 -5.66 5.33
CA GLU A 149 0.90 -6.56 4.20
C GLU A 149 0.00 -7.80 4.24
N HIS A 150 -0.31 -8.32 5.45
CA HIS A 150 -1.07 -9.55 5.68
C HIS A 150 -2.48 -9.32 6.27
N ALA A 151 -3.05 -8.12 6.07
CA ALA A 151 -4.30 -7.71 6.71
C ALA A 151 -5.49 -8.64 6.41
N SER A 152 -5.55 -9.23 5.21
CA SER A 152 -6.61 -10.17 4.79
C SER A 152 -6.45 -11.60 5.33
N GLU A 153 -5.26 -11.97 5.79
CA GLU A 153 -4.92 -13.35 6.16
C GLU A 153 -5.28 -13.70 7.60
N ALA A 154 -5.66 -12.69 8.41
CA ALA A 154 -5.97 -12.84 9.83
C ALA A 154 -4.88 -13.61 10.62
N PRO A 155 -3.59 -13.20 10.54
CA PRO A 155 -2.50 -13.93 11.17
C PRO A 155 -2.67 -13.98 12.70
N THR A 156 -2.32 -15.11 13.29
CA THR A 156 -2.24 -15.22 14.75
C THR A 156 -1.00 -14.52 15.28
N ILE A 157 -0.97 -14.24 16.59
CA ILE A 157 0.23 -13.66 17.22
C ILE A 157 1.46 -14.58 17.06
N ASP A 158 1.25 -15.88 16.96
CA ASP A 158 2.32 -16.87 16.77
C ASP A 158 2.84 -16.83 15.32
N ASP A 159 1.98 -16.62 14.32
CA ASP A 159 2.39 -16.42 12.92
C ASP A 159 3.21 -15.14 12.77
N ILE A 160 2.74 -14.05 13.37
CA ILE A 160 3.45 -12.77 13.39
C ILE A 160 4.83 -12.92 14.05
N SER A 161 4.89 -13.59 15.19
CA SER A 161 6.13 -13.79 15.95
C SER A 161 7.13 -14.62 15.16
N ARG A 162 6.66 -15.67 14.50
CA ARG A 162 7.47 -16.53 13.61
C ARG A 162 8.01 -15.75 12.42
N ALA A 163 7.17 -14.97 11.76
CA ALA A 163 7.57 -14.15 10.63
C ALA A 163 8.60 -13.08 10.99
N LEU A 164 8.47 -12.49 12.17
CA LEU A 164 9.43 -11.49 12.70
C LEU A 164 10.67 -12.12 13.33
N GLY A 165 10.80 -13.45 13.40
CA GLY A 165 11.93 -14.15 14.01
C GLY A 165 12.08 -13.91 15.51
N VAL A 166 10.97 -13.64 16.22
CA VAL A 166 10.96 -13.39 17.67
C VAL A 166 9.98 -14.30 18.38
N HIS A 167 10.27 -14.66 19.63
CA HIS A 167 9.32 -15.42 20.43
C HIS A 167 8.12 -14.53 20.83
N ARG A 168 6.90 -15.11 20.87
CA ARG A 168 5.65 -14.41 21.23
C ARG A 168 5.79 -13.55 22.49
N ARG A 169 6.35 -14.13 23.56
CA ARG A 169 6.56 -13.42 24.84
C ARG A 169 7.49 -12.22 24.68
N THR A 170 8.53 -12.37 23.86
CA THR A 170 9.47 -11.27 23.58
C THR A 170 8.78 -10.14 22.84
N LEU A 171 7.95 -10.46 21.83
CA LEU A 171 7.17 -9.48 21.09
C LEU A 171 6.23 -8.70 22.03
N VAL A 172 5.46 -9.40 22.86
CA VAL A 172 4.53 -8.77 23.81
C VAL A 172 5.30 -7.90 24.82
N ASN A 173 6.38 -8.41 25.39
CA ASN A 173 7.19 -7.64 26.37
C ASN A 173 7.81 -6.39 25.73
N ARG A 174 8.28 -6.46 24.48
CA ARG A 174 8.80 -5.28 23.76
C ARG A 174 7.71 -4.22 23.58
N MET A 175 6.50 -4.60 23.16
CA MET A 175 5.40 -3.65 23.06
C MET A 175 5.06 -3.00 24.40
N GLN A 176 5.02 -3.77 25.47
CA GLN A 176 4.78 -3.25 26.82
C GLN A 176 5.87 -2.30 27.28
N ASN A 177 7.16 -2.65 27.10
CA ASN A 177 8.29 -1.82 27.50
C ASN A 177 8.33 -0.48 26.75
N GLU A 178 7.90 -0.47 25.48
CA GLU A 178 7.78 0.74 24.64
C GLU A 178 6.45 1.47 24.86
N MET A 179 5.65 1.02 25.82
CA MET A 179 4.30 1.58 26.11
C MET A 179 3.40 1.64 24.86
N LEU A 180 3.46 0.60 24.04
CA LEU A 180 2.69 0.48 22.80
C LEU A 180 1.43 -0.35 23.01
N PRO A 181 0.40 -0.17 22.17
CA PRO A 181 -0.75 -1.05 22.16
C PRO A 181 -0.33 -2.52 21.95
N PRO A 182 -1.11 -3.48 22.48
CA PRO A 182 -0.83 -4.90 22.27
C PRO A 182 -0.81 -5.25 20.77
N PRO A 183 -0.06 -6.28 20.35
CA PRO A 183 0.04 -6.67 18.93
C PRO A 183 -1.31 -6.88 18.24
N SER A 184 -2.30 -7.43 18.94
CA SER A 184 -3.66 -7.62 18.41
C SER A 184 -4.37 -6.30 18.11
N GLU A 185 -4.10 -5.27 18.89
CA GLU A 185 -4.66 -3.94 18.69
C GLU A 185 -3.95 -3.22 17.54
N LEU A 186 -2.63 -3.31 17.45
CA LEU A 186 -1.87 -2.78 16.30
C LEU A 186 -2.30 -3.46 14.98
N TRP A 187 -2.59 -4.76 15.03
CA TRP A 187 -3.16 -5.45 13.88
C TRP A 187 -4.55 -4.94 13.50
N ALA A 188 -5.42 -4.72 14.49
CA ALA A 188 -6.75 -4.14 14.23
C ALA A 188 -6.62 -2.73 13.63
N TRP A 189 -5.71 -1.89 14.13
CA TRP A 189 -5.41 -0.57 13.58
C TRP A 189 -4.89 -0.65 12.14
N SER A 190 -4.00 -1.59 11.83
CA SER A 190 -3.50 -1.77 10.47
C SER A 190 -4.63 -2.04 9.47
N ARG A 191 -5.59 -2.89 9.85
CA ARG A 191 -6.79 -3.18 9.02
C ARG A 191 -7.70 -1.95 8.87
N VAL A 192 -7.88 -1.19 9.94
CA VAL A 192 -8.70 0.04 9.94
C VAL A 192 -8.08 1.11 9.04
N LEU A 193 -6.76 1.32 9.12
CA LEU A 193 -6.04 2.28 8.28
C LEU A 193 -6.10 1.90 6.79
N LEU A 194 -5.89 0.62 6.48
CA LEU A 194 -6.06 0.13 5.10
C LEU A 194 -7.49 0.30 4.61
N ALA A 195 -8.49 0.01 5.47
CA ALA A 195 -9.89 0.20 5.12
C ALA A 195 -10.22 1.69 4.86
N ALA A 196 -9.70 2.60 5.69
CA ALA A 196 -9.87 4.03 5.49
C ALA A 196 -9.29 4.46 4.13
N ARG A 197 -8.09 4.00 3.79
CA ARG A 197 -7.46 4.32 2.51
C ARG A 197 -8.21 3.73 1.30
N TYR A 198 -8.75 2.50 1.42
CA TYR A 198 -9.59 1.91 0.37
C TYR A 198 -10.92 2.66 0.20
N LEU A 199 -11.51 3.18 1.28
CA LEU A 199 -12.78 3.90 1.24
C LEU A 199 -12.68 5.25 0.52
N GLU A 200 -11.52 5.92 0.55
CA GLU A 200 -11.26 7.13 -0.24
C GLU A 200 -11.20 6.84 -1.74
N MET A 201 -10.88 5.60 -2.13
CA MET A 201 -10.82 5.24 -3.55
C MET A 201 -12.24 5.17 -4.13
N PRO A 202 -12.52 5.83 -5.28
CA PRO A 202 -13.83 5.79 -5.90
C PRO A 202 -14.24 4.37 -6.31
N GLY A 203 -15.54 4.08 -6.27
CA GLY A 203 -16.12 2.82 -6.73
C GLY A 203 -15.94 1.61 -5.79
N ARG A 204 -15.35 1.78 -4.60
CA ARG A 204 -15.20 0.68 -3.64
C ARG A 204 -16.43 0.60 -2.72
N SER A 205 -17.13 -0.55 -2.70
CA SER A 205 -18.21 -0.77 -1.73
C SER A 205 -17.66 -1.07 -0.33
N VAL A 206 -18.42 -0.75 0.73
CA VAL A 206 -18.03 -1.09 2.11
C VAL A 206 -17.88 -2.59 2.31
N GLU A 207 -18.72 -3.39 1.64
CA GLU A 207 -18.65 -4.85 1.67
C GLU A 207 -17.34 -5.35 1.05
N TRP A 208 -17.01 -4.84 -0.13
CA TRP A 208 -15.74 -5.20 -0.79
C TRP A 208 -14.53 -4.83 0.09
N VAL A 209 -14.53 -3.63 0.68
CA VAL A 209 -13.45 -3.20 1.58
C VAL A 209 -13.36 -4.11 2.80
N ALA A 210 -14.49 -4.45 3.42
CA ALA A 210 -14.52 -5.34 4.58
C ALA A 210 -13.83 -6.69 4.28
N LEU A 211 -14.24 -7.35 3.20
CA LEU A 211 -13.66 -8.63 2.80
C LEU A 211 -12.18 -8.50 2.44
N THR A 212 -11.79 -7.42 1.76
CA THR A 212 -10.40 -7.17 1.34
C THR A 212 -9.45 -7.02 2.52
N VAL A 213 -9.89 -6.39 3.61
CA VAL A 213 -9.08 -6.23 4.83
C VAL A 213 -9.40 -7.28 5.91
N GLY A 214 -10.07 -8.37 5.53
CA GLY A 214 -10.29 -9.54 6.38
C GLY A 214 -11.40 -9.40 7.43
N TYR A 215 -12.36 -8.48 7.28
CA TYR A 215 -13.57 -8.46 8.09
C TYR A 215 -14.65 -9.37 7.49
N PRO A 216 -15.42 -10.07 8.31
CA PRO A 216 -16.43 -11.02 7.83
C PRO A 216 -17.65 -10.36 7.17
N SER A 217 -17.88 -9.06 7.40
CA SER A 217 -19.01 -8.32 6.83
C SER A 217 -18.78 -6.80 6.90
N ALA A 218 -19.56 -6.05 6.10
CA ALA A 218 -19.59 -4.60 6.16
C ALA A 218 -19.95 -4.06 7.55
N ASN A 219 -20.83 -4.75 8.30
CA ASN A 219 -21.17 -4.34 9.67
C ASN A 219 -20.01 -4.50 10.64
N ALA A 220 -19.25 -5.58 10.54
CA ALA A 220 -18.05 -5.77 11.34
C ALA A 220 -17.02 -4.67 11.07
N LEU A 221 -16.82 -4.29 9.81
CA LEU A 221 -15.97 -3.17 9.43
C LEU A 221 -16.49 -1.83 9.97
N ARG A 222 -17.80 -1.53 9.81
CA ARG A 222 -18.40 -0.28 10.35
C ARG A 222 -18.17 -0.15 11.85
N ASN A 223 -18.38 -1.23 12.59
CA ASN A 223 -18.15 -1.25 14.04
C ASN A 223 -16.68 -1.02 14.39
N ALA A 224 -15.75 -1.63 13.64
CA ALA A 224 -14.32 -1.40 13.85
C ALA A 224 -13.93 0.04 13.54
N LEU A 225 -14.35 0.61 12.39
CA LEU A 225 -14.10 2.01 12.03
C LEU A 225 -14.61 2.95 13.13
N LYS A 226 -15.87 2.78 13.55
CA LYS A 226 -16.47 3.59 14.63
C LYS A 226 -15.70 3.47 15.94
N LYS A 227 -15.31 2.24 16.32
CA LYS A 227 -14.55 1.97 17.54
C LYS A 227 -13.19 2.65 17.56
N TYR A 228 -12.43 2.52 16.46
CA TYR A 228 -11.04 2.95 16.41
C TYR A 228 -10.87 4.41 16.00
N THR A 229 -11.63 4.89 15.02
CA THR A 229 -11.49 6.25 14.48
C THR A 229 -12.58 7.21 14.91
N GLY A 230 -13.69 6.71 15.42
CA GLY A 230 -14.90 7.49 15.67
C GLY A 230 -15.69 7.82 14.39
N LEU A 231 -15.20 7.44 13.21
CA LEU A 231 -15.75 7.80 11.91
C LEU A 231 -16.61 6.67 11.33
N VAL A 232 -17.55 7.05 10.46
CA VAL A 232 -18.33 6.11 9.64
C VAL A 232 -17.79 6.08 8.20
N PRO A 233 -18.12 5.04 7.40
CA PRO A 233 -17.60 4.90 6.04
C PRO A 233 -17.88 6.10 5.12
N SER A 234 -18.99 6.80 5.29
CA SER A 234 -19.32 8.02 4.51
C SER A 234 -18.35 9.15 4.80
N GLU A 235 -17.99 9.36 6.06
CA GLU A 235 -17.01 10.38 6.47
C GLU A 235 -15.59 10.06 6.01
N LEU A 236 -15.26 8.77 5.89
CA LEU A 236 -13.95 8.31 5.38
C LEU A 236 -13.84 8.38 3.85
N ARG A 237 -14.95 8.63 3.13
CA ARG A 237 -14.95 8.88 1.69
C ARG A 237 -14.68 10.32 1.31
N GLU A 238 -14.69 11.21 2.28
CA GLU A 238 -14.32 12.61 2.10
C GLU A 238 -12.81 12.74 1.87
N ASP A 239 -12.36 13.83 1.25
CA ASP A 239 -10.98 14.04 0.79
C ASP A 239 -9.90 13.92 1.90
N ASP A 240 -10.26 14.02 3.16
CA ASP A 240 -9.33 13.91 4.30
C ASP A 240 -9.60 12.69 5.21
N GLY A 241 -10.44 11.76 4.78
CA GLY A 241 -10.89 10.62 5.59
C GLY A 241 -9.74 9.77 6.12
N PHE A 242 -8.79 9.42 5.27
CA PHE A 242 -7.60 8.67 5.68
C PHE A 242 -6.68 9.48 6.61
N ALA A 243 -6.51 10.78 6.35
CA ALA A 243 -5.73 11.65 7.23
C ALA A 243 -6.34 11.72 8.64
N ARG A 244 -7.67 11.81 8.75
CA ARG A 244 -8.42 11.77 10.02
C ARG A 244 -8.24 10.43 10.74
N ALA A 245 -8.30 9.31 10.03
CA ALA A 245 -8.03 7.98 10.59
C ALA A 245 -6.59 7.86 11.10
N THR A 246 -5.62 8.40 10.37
CA THR A 246 -4.21 8.44 10.76
C THR A 246 -4.00 9.29 12.02
N LEU A 247 -4.68 10.42 12.15
CA LEU A 247 -4.65 11.24 13.36
C LEU A 247 -5.21 10.49 14.57
N ALA A 248 -6.33 9.76 14.40
CA ALA A 248 -6.89 8.92 15.47
C ALA A 248 -5.91 7.83 15.91
N PHE A 249 -5.24 7.18 14.97
CA PHE A 249 -4.19 6.19 15.27
C PHE A 249 -3.02 6.79 16.05
N ARG A 250 -2.51 7.95 15.63
CA ARG A 250 -1.45 8.67 16.35
C ARG A 250 -1.88 9.04 17.77
N ALA A 251 -3.12 9.49 17.94
CA ALA A 251 -3.68 9.80 19.26
C ALA A 251 -3.76 8.55 20.14
N ALA A 252 -4.14 7.39 19.60
CA ALA A 252 -4.18 6.13 20.32
C ALA A 252 -2.79 5.67 20.78
N LEU A 253 -1.75 5.79 19.92
CA LEU A 253 -0.37 5.51 20.31
C LEU A 253 0.09 6.39 21.48
N LEU A 254 -0.22 7.70 21.44
CA LEU A 254 0.12 8.64 22.51
C LEU A 254 -0.68 8.38 23.80
N ALA A 255 -1.93 7.94 23.70
CA ALA A 255 -2.75 7.63 24.87
C ALA A 255 -2.19 6.42 25.65
N THR A 256 -1.74 5.40 24.94
CA THR A 256 -1.10 4.22 25.56
C THR A 256 0.21 4.60 26.28
N SER A 257 0.99 5.50 25.70
CA SER A 257 2.24 6.00 26.31
C SER A 257 2.02 6.84 27.56
N ARG A 258 0.81 7.37 27.78
CA ARG A 258 0.47 8.28 28.91
C ARG A 258 -0.07 7.59 30.15
N HIS A 259 -0.45 6.32 30.06
CA HIS A 259 -1.07 5.65 31.21
C HIS A 259 -0.12 5.36 32.40
N ILE A 260 1.18 5.71 32.30
CA ILE A 260 2.19 5.40 33.33
C ILE A 260 3.08 6.62 33.69
N GLY A 261 2.69 7.86 33.43
CA GLY A 261 3.49 9.02 33.82
C GLY A 261 2.66 10.27 34.13
N PRO A 262 3.12 11.15 35.08
CA PRO A 262 2.31 12.32 35.48
C PRO A 262 2.24 13.35 34.36
N LEU A 263 1.03 13.66 33.99
CA LEU A 263 0.50 14.87 33.35
C LEU A 263 1.49 15.94 32.85
N MET A 264 1.85 15.84 31.58
CA MET A 264 2.07 17.04 30.78
C MET A 264 0.95 17.13 29.73
N LYS A 265 0.10 18.16 29.83
CA LYS A 265 -0.94 18.45 28.84
C LYS A 265 -0.26 18.87 27.54
N PRO A 266 -0.50 18.22 26.39
CA PRO A 266 -0.03 18.76 25.11
C PRO A 266 -0.96 19.89 24.67
N ALA A 267 -0.36 21.02 24.33
CA ALA A 267 -1.05 22.03 23.53
C ALA A 267 -1.18 21.45 22.10
N VAL A 268 -2.42 21.11 21.72
CA VAL A 268 -2.74 20.72 20.35
C VAL A 268 -2.85 21.99 19.52
N ALA A 269 -1.82 22.26 18.71
CA ALA A 269 -1.90 23.30 17.69
C ALA A 269 -2.42 22.67 16.39
N LEU A 270 -3.66 22.98 16.04
CA LEU A 270 -4.21 22.71 14.71
C LEU A 270 -3.62 23.73 13.74
N VAL A 271 -2.67 23.34 12.93
CA VAL A 271 -2.18 24.15 11.80
C VAL A 271 -3.00 23.78 10.56
N ARG A 272 -3.95 24.63 10.23
CA ARG A 272 -4.68 24.56 8.96
C ARG A 272 -3.77 25.11 7.87
N MET A 273 -3.15 24.28 7.06
CA MET A 273 -2.45 24.68 5.85
C MET A 273 -3.51 25.17 4.84
N GLN A 274 -3.59 26.47 4.62
CA GLN A 274 -4.38 27.02 3.51
C GLN A 274 -3.65 26.65 2.22
N ARG A 275 -4.29 25.83 1.39
CA ARG A 275 -3.86 25.66 0.00
C ARG A 275 -4.09 26.98 -0.73
N THR A 276 -3.03 27.62 -1.16
CA THR A 276 -3.08 28.78 -2.09
C THR A 276 -3.69 28.28 -3.40
N PRO A 277 -4.78 28.88 -3.91
CA PRO A 277 -5.29 28.55 -5.24
C PRO A 277 -4.25 28.94 -6.30
N PRO A 278 -4.17 28.23 -7.43
CA PRO A 278 -3.25 28.56 -8.50
C PRO A 278 -3.55 29.97 -9.03
N ALA A 279 -2.52 30.79 -9.13
CA ALA A 279 -2.59 32.12 -9.73
C ALA A 279 -3.00 31.99 -11.21
N GLY A 280 -4.15 32.51 -11.57
CA GLY A 280 -4.63 32.53 -12.97
C GLY A 280 -6.14 32.46 -13.12
N ALA A 281 -6.91 33.30 -12.43
CA ALA A 281 -8.26 33.61 -12.84
C ALA A 281 -8.44 35.13 -12.77
N GLU A 282 -8.25 35.78 -13.88
CA GLU A 282 -8.54 37.22 -14.06
C GLU A 282 -10.05 37.43 -13.85
N SER A 283 -10.37 38.17 -12.81
CA SER A 283 -11.72 38.67 -12.53
C SER A 283 -12.05 39.79 -13.52
N HIS A 284 -12.93 39.45 -14.48
CA HIS A 284 -13.57 40.48 -15.32
C HIS A 284 -14.62 41.21 -14.46
N VAL A 285 -14.31 42.43 -14.07
CA VAL A 285 -15.24 43.36 -13.45
C VAL A 285 -16.03 44.06 -14.55
N PRO A 286 -17.37 44.01 -14.60
CA PRO A 286 -18.14 44.81 -15.54
C PRO A 286 -18.27 46.25 -15.01
N VAL A 287 -17.74 47.20 -15.79
CA VAL A 287 -17.95 48.64 -15.58
C VAL A 287 -19.43 48.98 -15.82
N ARG A 288 -20.13 49.39 -14.77
CA ARG A 288 -21.43 50.04 -14.90
C ARG A 288 -21.20 51.52 -15.27
N ARG A 289 -21.65 51.90 -16.49
CA ARG A 289 -21.85 53.31 -16.84
C ARG A 289 -23.11 53.82 -16.13
N ALA A 290 -22.96 54.89 -15.38
CA ALA A 290 -24.03 55.74 -14.92
C ALA A 290 -24.39 56.77 -16.03
N VAL A 291 -25.70 56.92 -16.26
CA VAL A 291 -26.34 58.12 -16.76
C VAL A 291 -27.27 58.60 -15.70
#